data_b23b2affc39a9a9ccb14f73da73058ca
#
_entry.id   b23b2affc39a9a9ccb14f73da73058ca
#
_cell.length_a   1.000
_cell.length_b   1.000
_cell.length_c   1.000
_cell.angle_alpha   90.00
_cell.angle_beta   90.00
_cell.angle_gamma   90.00
#
_symmetry.space_group_name_H-M   'P 1'
#
loop_
_entity.id
_entity.type
_entity.pdbx_description
1 polymer ?
#
loop_
_entity_poly.entity_id
_entity_poly.type
_entity_poly.pdbx_seq_one_letter_code
_entity_poly.pdbx_strand_id
1 'polypeptide(L)'
;MKKIFSLVTLVIAIVAPVSAEVETTVGADVVSRYIWRGCDLGDAAFQPTLGVNAAGFDLSLWGSTGIVNFTDTKEFDVTLSYGIAGLSVGVTDYWFSTGIEPYGRYFGYKEKETDHVFEAFLGYDLGFASISWYTNFAGNDFKANGDRAYSSYCEISAPFSAFGADWTATAGFVASESVEYATEGFSVTNLSVTATKELEISDRFSLPISAGLTVNPCSEMAYLVFGISF
;
A
#
# COMPACT_ATOMS: atom_id res chain seq x y z
N MET A 1 -26.16 -4.98 4.11
CA MET A 1 -25.59 -5.76 5.24
C MET A 1 -25.53 -7.27 4.98
N LYS A 2 -26.62 -7.96 4.61
CA LYS A 2 -26.61 -9.43 4.37
C LYS A 2 -25.63 -9.90 3.28
N LYS A 3 -25.36 -9.09 2.24
CA LYS A 3 -24.46 -9.47 1.11
C LYS A 3 -22.97 -9.39 1.47
N ILE A 4 -22.57 -8.47 2.34
CA ILE A 4 -21.17 -8.31 2.77
C ILE A 4 -20.81 -9.42 3.76
N PHE A 5 -21.70 -9.74 4.68
CA PHE A 5 -21.51 -10.91 5.57
C PHE A 5 -21.37 -12.21 4.78
N SER A 6 -22.11 -12.36 3.66
CA SER A 6 -21.99 -13.53 2.78
C SER A 6 -20.63 -13.60 2.07
N LEU A 7 -19.99 -12.48 1.73
CA LEU A 7 -18.70 -12.47 1.06
C LEU A 7 -17.58 -12.86 2.04
N VAL A 8 -17.56 -12.27 3.21
CA VAL A 8 -16.58 -12.60 4.28
C VAL A 8 -16.76 -14.07 4.72
N THR A 9 -17.99 -14.54 4.88
CA THR A 9 -18.28 -15.94 5.22
C THR A 9 -17.88 -16.89 4.10
N LEU A 10 -17.98 -16.49 2.83
CA LEU A 10 -17.59 -17.29 1.68
C LEU A 10 -16.06 -17.43 1.60
N VAL A 11 -15.29 -16.35 1.86
CA VAL A 11 -13.83 -16.39 1.90
C VAL A 11 -13.35 -17.32 3.01
N ILE A 12 -13.93 -17.23 4.21
CA ILE A 12 -13.61 -18.11 5.34
C ILE A 12 -14.01 -19.57 5.04
N ALA A 13 -15.09 -19.81 4.32
CA ALA A 13 -15.54 -21.17 3.98
C ALA A 13 -14.68 -21.86 2.90
N ILE A 14 -14.00 -21.09 2.03
CA ILE A 14 -13.07 -21.66 1.03
C ILE A 14 -11.78 -22.12 1.69
N VAL A 15 -11.37 -21.51 2.80
CA VAL A 15 -10.15 -21.88 3.54
C VAL A 15 -10.38 -23.04 4.53
N ALA A 16 -11.63 -23.36 4.87
CA ALA A 16 -11.98 -24.32 5.93
C ALA A 16 -11.60 -25.79 5.72
N PRO A 17 -11.30 -26.35 4.52
CA PRO A 17 -10.89 -27.76 4.42
C PRO A 17 -9.39 -28.01 4.26
N VAL A 18 -8.56 -26.96 4.29
CA VAL A 18 -7.11 -27.12 4.14
C VAL A 18 -6.48 -27.15 5.53
N SER A 19 -5.68 -28.19 5.81
CA SER A 19 -4.80 -28.27 7.00
C SER A 19 -3.62 -27.27 6.87
N ALA A 20 -3.88 -26.06 6.37
CA ALA A 20 -2.89 -25.01 6.27
C ALA A 20 -2.79 -24.30 7.60
N GLU A 21 -1.57 -24.03 7.99
CA GLU A 21 -1.30 -23.13 9.13
C GLU A 21 -1.89 -21.75 8.80
N VAL A 22 -2.62 -21.18 9.75
CA VAL A 22 -3.21 -19.83 9.63
C VAL A 22 -2.31 -18.89 10.41
N GLU A 23 -1.73 -17.94 9.70
CA GLU A 23 -0.93 -16.87 10.29
C GLU A 23 -1.75 -15.59 10.37
N THR A 24 -1.58 -14.84 11.46
CA THR A 24 -2.25 -13.56 11.66
C THR A 24 -1.22 -12.48 11.89
N THR A 25 -1.43 -11.32 11.27
CA THR A 25 -0.62 -10.12 11.45
C THR A 25 -1.44 -9.06 12.17
N VAL A 26 -0.87 -8.48 13.22
CA VAL A 26 -1.39 -7.29 13.91
C VAL A 26 -0.21 -6.36 14.11
N GLY A 27 -0.29 -5.15 13.59
CA GLY A 27 0.80 -4.19 13.70
C GLY A 27 0.33 -2.77 13.49
N ALA A 28 1.21 -1.83 13.70
CA ALA A 28 0.99 -0.44 13.36
C ALA A 28 2.32 0.29 13.12
N ASP A 29 2.33 1.21 12.17
CA ASP A 29 3.45 2.10 11.95
C ASP A 29 3.09 3.53 12.37
N VAL A 30 4.07 4.23 12.94
CA VAL A 30 4.04 5.69 13.08
C VAL A 30 5.11 6.24 12.15
N VAL A 31 4.71 7.04 11.18
CA VAL A 31 5.62 7.63 10.19
C VAL A 31 5.65 9.15 10.32
N SER A 32 6.80 9.76 10.08
CA SER A 32 6.95 11.23 10.11
C SER A 32 6.27 11.94 8.95
N ARG A 33 6.02 11.22 7.86
CA ARG A 33 5.31 11.66 6.66
C ARG A 33 4.79 10.46 5.90
N TYR A 34 3.58 10.54 5.35
CA TYR A 34 3.02 9.49 4.53
C TYR A 34 3.43 9.71 3.05
N ILE A 35 4.44 8.97 2.60
CA ILE A 35 4.89 8.95 1.21
C ILE A 35 4.57 7.59 0.60
N TRP A 36 3.79 7.60 -0.47
CA TRP A 36 3.39 6.41 -1.20
C TRP A 36 3.80 6.50 -2.67
N ARG A 37 4.64 5.57 -3.13
CA ARG A 37 5.16 5.49 -4.52
C ARG A 37 5.74 6.83 -5.03
N GLY A 38 6.38 7.59 -4.15
CA GLY A 38 6.95 8.91 -4.42
C GLY A 38 5.95 10.07 -4.34
N CYS A 39 4.68 9.80 -4.04
CA CYS A 39 3.64 10.82 -3.82
C CYS A 39 3.50 11.13 -2.34
N ASP A 40 3.34 12.41 -2.03
CA ASP A 40 3.10 12.91 -0.68
C ASP A 40 1.59 12.87 -0.38
N LEU A 41 1.17 11.99 0.52
CA LEU A 41 -0.24 11.79 0.89
C LEU A 41 -0.58 12.41 2.26
N GLY A 42 0.39 12.95 2.98
CA GLY A 42 0.14 13.65 4.23
C GLY A 42 1.33 13.74 5.16
N ASP A 43 1.13 14.46 6.25
CA ASP A 43 2.09 14.65 7.33
C ASP A 43 2.26 13.37 8.17
N ALA A 44 2.72 13.52 9.41
CA ALA A 44 2.91 12.38 10.31
C ALA A 44 1.60 11.59 10.52
N ALA A 45 1.66 10.28 10.37
CA ALA A 45 0.51 9.40 10.35
C ALA A 45 0.69 8.16 11.24
N PHE A 46 -0.45 7.64 11.72
CA PHE A 46 -0.59 6.33 12.35
C PHE A 46 -1.24 5.36 11.35
N GLN A 47 -0.59 4.21 11.13
CA GLN A 47 -0.91 3.28 10.05
C GLN A 47 -1.08 1.85 10.58
N PRO A 48 -2.26 1.47 11.08
CA PRO A 48 -2.53 0.12 11.58
C PRO A 48 -2.67 -0.90 10.46
N THR A 49 -2.25 -2.14 10.72
CA THR A 49 -2.38 -3.30 9.85
C THR A 49 -2.99 -4.47 10.58
N LEU A 50 -3.92 -5.16 9.93
CA LEU A 50 -4.44 -6.46 10.33
C LEU A 50 -4.38 -7.40 9.14
N GLY A 51 -3.89 -8.63 9.34
CA GLY A 51 -3.76 -9.58 8.24
C GLY A 51 -4.07 -11.02 8.66
N VAL A 52 -4.50 -11.81 7.69
CA VAL A 52 -4.65 -13.27 7.81
C VAL A 52 -4.10 -13.92 6.56
N ASN A 53 -3.13 -14.81 6.74
CA ASN A 53 -2.57 -15.61 5.66
C ASN A 53 -2.91 -17.09 5.88
N ALA A 54 -3.32 -17.80 4.82
CA ALA A 54 -3.55 -19.23 4.84
C ALA A 54 -3.42 -19.82 3.43
N ALA A 55 -2.63 -20.88 3.27
CA ALA A 55 -2.47 -21.61 2.02
C ALA A 55 -2.06 -20.72 0.81
N GLY A 56 -1.29 -19.68 1.06
CA GLY A 56 -0.86 -18.71 0.05
C GLY A 56 -1.87 -17.58 -0.23
N PHE A 57 -3.10 -17.64 0.33
CA PHE A 57 -4.02 -16.52 0.32
C PHE A 57 -3.69 -15.56 1.46
N ASP A 58 -3.72 -14.28 1.19
CA ASP A 58 -3.58 -13.21 2.16
C ASP A 58 -4.76 -12.25 2.07
N LEU A 59 -5.36 -11.95 3.21
CA LEU A 59 -6.34 -10.88 3.37
C LEU A 59 -5.76 -9.86 4.34
N SER A 60 -5.49 -8.67 3.87
CA SER A 60 -4.95 -7.57 4.65
C SER A 60 -5.91 -6.40 4.73
N LEU A 61 -6.00 -5.81 5.90
CA LEU A 61 -6.67 -4.54 6.18
C LEU A 61 -5.58 -3.57 6.64
N TRP A 62 -5.50 -2.43 5.98
CA TRP A 62 -4.56 -1.38 6.33
C TRP A 62 -5.29 -0.05 6.40
N GLY A 63 -4.78 0.89 7.15
CA GLY A 63 -5.33 2.22 7.20
C GLY A 63 -4.28 3.28 7.49
N SER A 64 -4.63 4.55 7.24
CA SER A 64 -3.80 5.69 7.57
C SER A 64 -4.64 6.85 8.11
N THR A 65 -4.15 7.49 9.18
CA THR A 65 -4.75 8.71 9.70
C THR A 65 -3.66 9.66 10.21
N GLY A 66 -3.75 10.94 9.82
CA GLY A 66 -2.83 11.96 10.32
C GLY A 66 -2.93 12.13 11.83
N ILE A 67 -1.78 12.26 12.51
CA ILE A 67 -1.69 12.49 13.96
C ILE A 67 -1.36 13.94 14.32
N VAL A 68 -0.83 14.70 13.38
CA VAL A 68 -0.51 16.14 13.54
C VAL A 68 -1.55 16.98 12.83
N ASN A 69 -1.91 16.60 11.61
CA ASN A 69 -2.91 17.27 10.81
C ASN A 69 -4.13 16.34 10.64
N PHE A 70 -5.20 16.59 11.40
CA PHE A 70 -6.42 15.78 11.35
C PHE A 70 -7.28 16.03 10.10
N THR A 71 -6.91 17.01 9.27
CA THR A 71 -7.55 17.27 7.97
C THR A 71 -6.90 16.50 6.82
N ASP A 72 -5.77 15.83 7.05
CA ASP A 72 -5.16 14.95 6.08
C ASP A 72 -6.13 13.82 5.66
N THR A 73 -5.95 13.36 4.45
CA THR A 73 -6.69 12.23 3.91
C THR A 73 -6.60 11.04 4.86
N LYS A 74 -7.74 10.45 5.17
CA LYS A 74 -7.82 9.17 5.86
C LYS A 74 -8.00 8.08 4.84
N GLU A 75 -7.32 6.97 5.04
CA GLU A 75 -7.32 5.86 4.10
C GLU A 75 -7.65 4.55 4.81
N PHE A 76 -8.38 3.70 4.13
CA PHE A 76 -8.66 2.35 4.57
C PHE A 76 -8.66 1.40 3.38
N ASP A 77 -7.75 0.44 3.41
CA ASP A 77 -7.51 -0.48 2.31
C ASP A 77 -7.88 -1.90 2.69
N VAL A 78 -8.43 -2.61 1.71
CA VAL A 78 -8.69 -4.05 1.80
C VAL A 78 -7.96 -4.71 0.64
N THR A 79 -6.96 -5.53 0.95
CA THR A 79 -6.20 -6.28 -0.05
C THR A 79 -6.50 -7.77 0.07
N LEU A 80 -6.81 -8.41 -1.06
CA LEU A 80 -6.86 -9.86 -1.20
C LEU A 80 -5.82 -10.28 -2.22
N SER A 81 -4.93 -11.18 -1.83
CA SER A 81 -3.88 -11.68 -2.71
C SER A 81 -3.66 -13.19 -2.61
N TYR A 82 -2.93 -13.71 -3.59
CA TYR A 82 -2.46 -15.09 -3.60
C TYR A 82 -1.01 -15.12 -4.06
N GLY A 83 -0.18 -15.85 -3.30
CA GLY A 83 1.25 -16.03 -3.58
C GLY A 83 1.61 -17.50 -3.78
N ILE A 84 2.41 -17.80 -4.81
CA ILE A 84 2.96 -19.12 -5.06
C ILE A 84 4.28 -19.05 -5.83
N ALA A 85 5.32 -19.71 -5.33
CA ALA A 85 6.61 -19.86 -6.02
C ALA A 85 7.22 -18.53 -6.52
N GLY A 86 7.15 -17.50 -5.68
CA GLY A 86 7.63 -16.14 -5.99
C GLY A 86 6.64 -15.28 -6.79
N LEU A 87 5.60 -15.85 -7.37
CA LEU A 87 4.53 -15.10 -8.03
C LEU A 87 3.52 -14.61 -6.99
N SER A 88 3.08 -13.37 -7.11
CA SER A 88 1.98 -12.81 -6.35
C SER A 88 0.99 -12.11 -7.28
N VAL A 89 -0.29 -12.26 -6.99
CA VAL A 89 -1.38 -11.59 -7.70
C VAL A 89 -2.45 -11.18 -6.69
N GLY A 90 -3.03 -10.02 -6.87
CA GLY A 90 -4.06 -9.56 -5.94
C GLY A 90 -4.83 -8.34 -6.42
N VAL A 91 -5.73 -7.92 -5.56
CA VAL A 91 -6.56 -6.72 -5.74
C VAL A 91 -6.60 -5.97 -4.43
N THR A 92 -6.45 -4.66 -4.50
CA THR A 92 -6.64 -3.74 -3.38
C THR A 92 -7.82 -2.83 -3.66
N ASP A 93 -8.71 -2.68 -2.70
CA ASP A 93 -9.73 -1.64 -2.62
C ASP A 93 -9.17 -0.54 -1.72
N TYR A 94 -8.73 0.56 -2.31
CA TYR A 94 -8.34 1.79 -1.62
C TYR A 94 -9.57 2.64 -1.39
N TRP A 95 -9.82 3.06 -0.17
CA TRP A 95 -10.84 4.02 0.16
C TRP A 95 -10.22 5.26 0.80
N PHE A 96 -10.46 6.42 0.20
CA PHE A 96 -9.95 7.70 0.65
C PHE A 96 -11.06 8.57 1.22
N SER A 97 -10.84 9.16 2.40
CA SER A 97 -11.71 10.17 2.98
C SER A 97 -10.96 11.49 3.09
N THR A 98 -11.44 12.49 2.41
CA THR A 98 -10.84 13.83 2.42
C THR A 98 -11.06 14.61 3.73
N GLY A 99 -11.63 13.98 4.74
CA GLY A 99 -11.66 14.48 6.11
C GLY A 99 -12.54 15.68 6.42
N ILE A 100 -13.11 16.34 5.41
CA ILE A 100 -14.02 17.47 5.59
C ILE A 100 -15.43 16.99 5.27
N GLU A 101 -16.39 17.31 6.16
CA GLU A 101 -17.79 16.93 6.11
C GLU A 101 -18.40 16.68 4.71
N PRO A 102 -19.12 15.59 4.53
CA PRO A 102 -19.21 14.43 5.40
C PRO A 102 -18.03 13.49 5.14
N TYR A 103 -17.48 12.89 6.17
CA TYR A 103 -16.49 11.81 5.99
C TYR A 103 -16.96 10.90 4.88
N GLY A 104 -16.08 10.52 3.96
CA GLY A 104 -16.40 9.75 2.77
C GLY A 104 -17.30 8.55 3.06
N ARG A 105 -18.14 8.21 2.11
CA ARG A 105 -19.11 7.13 2.28
C ARG A 105 -18.46 5.80 1.93
N TYR A 106 -17.91 5.10 2.91
CA TYR A 106 -17.30 3.79 2.68
C TYR A 106 -18.18 2.82 1.85
N PHE A 107 -19.49 2.84 1.97
CA PHE A 107 -20.40 1.99 1.19
C PHE A 107 -20.95 2.66 -0.08
N GLY A 108 -20.32 3.74 -0.52
CA GLY A 108 -20.70 4.50 -1.71
C GLY A 108 -19.93 4.02 -2.94
N TYR A 109 -20.36 2.94 -3.60
CA TYR A 109 -19.70 2.34 -4.76
C TYR A 109 -20.22 2.81 -6.12
N LYS A 110 -20.94 3.93 -6.18
CA LYS A 110 -21.46 4.43 -7.45
C LYS A 110 -20.31 5.01 -8.27
N GLU A 111 -20.12 4.51 -9.49
CA GLU A 111 -19.07 4.94 -10.41
C GLU A 111 -19.04 6.47 -10.56
N LYS A 112 -17.86 7.07 -10.59
CA LYS A 112 -17.58 8.52 -10.64
C LYS A 112 -18.04 9.34 -9.41
N GLU A 113 -18.70 8.72 -8.43
CA GLU A 113 -19.12 9.36 -7.18
C GLU A 113 -18.55 8.63 -5.96
N THR A 114 -17.74 7.62 -6.19
CA THR A 114 -17.13 6.81 -5.15
C THR A 114 -15.78 7.38 -4.72
N ASP A 115 -15.44 7.20 -3.45
CA ASP A 115 -14.11 7.48 -2.90
C ASP A 115 -13.21 6.24 -2.96
N HIS A 116 -13.67 5.16 -3.63
CA HIS A 116 -12.90 3.93 -3.82
C HIS A 116 -12.12 3.94 -5.13
N VAL A 117 -10.92 3.36 -5.08
CA VAL A 117 -10.12 2.97 -6.25
C VAL A 117 -9.76 1.49 -6.11
N PHE A 118 -9.98 0.71 -7.17
CA PHE A 118 -9.64 -0.71 -7.20
C PHE A 118 -8.44 -0.92 -8.09
N GLU A 119 -7.35 -1.43 -7.49
CA GLU A 119 -6.10 -1.72 -8.18
C GLU A 119 -5.88 -3.24 -8.22
N ALA A 120 -5.55 -3.77 -9.39
CA ALA A 120 -5.04 -5.13 -9.55
C ALA A 120 -3.51 -5.09 -9.63
N PHE A 121 -2.84 -6.10 -9.08
CA PHE A 121 -1.41 -6.20 -9.15
C PHE A 121 -0.92 -7.60 -9.51
N LEU A 122 0.26 -7.62 -10.09
CA LEU A 122 1.05 -8.81 -10.38
C LEU A 122 2.49 -8.56 -9.95
N GLY A 123 3.05 -9.41 -9.10
CA GLY A 123 4.43 -9.33 -8.63
C GLY A 123 5.19 -10.62 -8.85
N TYR A 124 6.50 -10.52 -8.96
CA TYR A 124 7.40 -11.66 -8.98
C TYR A 124 8.68 -11.39 -8.18
N ASP A 125 8.97 -12.30 -7.26
CA ASP A 125 10.18 -12.29 -6.45
C ASP A 125 11.27 -13.15 -7.12
N LEU A 126 12.38 -12.51 -7.47
CA LEU A 126 13.57 -13.14 -8.07
C LEU A 126 14.57 -13.63 -6.99
N GLY A 127 14.27 -13.42 -5.69
CA GLY A 127 15.14 -13.72 -4.56
C GLY A 127 16.16 -12.61 -4.23
N PHE A 128 16.72 -11.94 -5.22
CA PHE A 128 17.62 -10.79 -5.03
C PHE A 128 16.94 -9.45 -5.33
N ALA A 129 15.82 -9.47 -5.98
CA ALA A 129 14.98 -8.31 -6.31
C ALA A 129 13.55 -8.78 -6.57
N SER A 130 12.60 -7.88 -6.47
CA SER A 130 11.22 -8.10 -6.89
C SER A 130 10.82 -7.09 -7.96
N ILE A 131 9.88 -7.47 -8.81
CA ILE A 131 9.23 -6.59 -9.77
C ILE A 131 7.74 -6.71 -9.59
N SER A 132 7.03 -5.59 -9.60
CA SER A 132 5.57 -5.55 -9.45
C SER A 132 4.95 -4.56 -10.43
N TRP A 133 3.79 -4.92 -10.95
CA TRP A 133 2.97 -4.09 -11.81
C TRP A 133 1.60 -3.91 -11.17
N TYR A 134 1.10 -2.70 -11.17
CA TYR A 134 -0.16 -2.28 -10.58
C TYR A 134 -0.99 -1.54 -11.62
N THR A 135 -2.31 -1.71 -11.62
CA THR A 135 -3.22 -1.01 -12.54
C THR A 135 -4.57 -0.79 -11.88
N ASN A 136 -5.02 0.46 -11.85
CA ASN A 136 -6.37 0.81 -11.45
C ASN A 136 -7.37 0.35 -12.52
N PHE A 137 -8.35 -0.48 -12.14
CA PHE A 137 -9.30 -1.04 -13.09
C PHE A 137 -10.76 -0.64 -12.81
N ALA A 138 -11.05 -0.16 -11.60
CA ALA A 138 -12.39 0.28 -11.20
C ALA A 138 -12.31 1.42 -10.16
N GLY A 139 -13.46 1.96 -9.76
CA GLY A 139 -13.54 3.07 -8.81
C GLY A 139 -13.29 4.43 -9.45
N ASN A 140 -12.73 5.37 -8.70
CA ASN A 140 -12.54 6.76 -9.09
C ASN A 140 -11.18 7.01 -9.74
N ASP A 141 -10.98 6.51 -10.95
CA ASP A 141 -9.76 6.71 -11.77
C ASP A 141 -10.16 7.11 -13.19
N PHE A 142 -10.41 8.43 -13.40
CA PHE A 142 -10.94 8.97 -14.65
C PHE A 142 -10.12 10.14 -15.17
N LYS A 143 -9.89 10.18 -16.48
CA LYS A 143 -9.34 11.32 -17.20
C LYS A 143 -10.32 12.49 -17.25
N ALA A 144 -9.83 13.68 -17.54
CA ALA A 144 -10.64 14.89 -17.65
C ALA A 144 -11.78 14.79 -18.68
N ASN A 145 -11.61 13.94 -19.71
CA ASN A 145 -12.66 13.68 -20.71
C ASN A 145 -13.74 12.68 -20.23
N GLY A 146 -13.57 12.11 -19.02
CA GLY A 146 -14.48 11.16 -18.43
C GLY A 146 -14.24 9.70 -18.78
N ASP A 147 -13.20 9.39 -19.54
CA ASP A 147 -12.75 8.02 -19.79
C ASP A 147 -11.98 7.47 -18.58
N ARG A 148 -12.04 6.16 -18.37
CA ARG A 148 -11.22 5.51 -17.34
C ARG A 148 -9.73 5.67 -17.67
N ALA A 149 -8.94 6.06 -16.66
CA ALA A 149 -7.52 6.34 -16.87
C ALA A 149 -6.67 5.08 -16.93
N TYR A 150 -7.04 4.01 -16.20
CA TYR A 150 -6.22 2.81 -15.99
C TYR A 150 -4.81 3.19 -15.51
N SER A 151 -4.75 4.10 -14.52
CA SER A 151 -3.50 4.53 -13.91
C SER A 151 -2.67 3.31 -13.50
N SER A 152 -1.43 3.25 -13.97
CA SER A 152 -0.58 2.08 -13.79
C SER A 152 0.79 2.47 -13.28
N TYR A 153 1.36 1.62 -12.42
CA TYR A 153 2.67 1.82 -11.83
C TYR A 153 3.46 0.52 -11.88
N CYS A 154 4.74 0.61 -12.11
CA CYS A 154 5.68 -0.50 -12.05
C CYS A 154 6.79 -0.18 -11.06
N GLU A 155 7.19 -1.20 -10.30
CA GLU A 155 8.22 -1.06 -9.28
C GLU A 155 9.23 -2.21 -9.34
N ILE A 156 10.48 -1.88 -9.13
CA ILE A 156 11.57 -2.84 -8.89
C ILE A 156 12.14 -2.50 -7.52
N SER A 157 12.20 -3.49 -6.62
CA SER A 157 12.77 -3.34 -5.29
C SER A 157 13.87 -4.39 -5.06
N ALA A 158 14.96 -3.98 -4.42
CA ALA A 158 16.08 -4.85 -4.11
C ALA A 158 16.47 -4.71 -2.62
N PRO A 159 16.32 -5.77 -1.81
CA PRO A 159 16.80 -5.79 -0.44
C PRO A 159 18.33 -6.05 -0.40
N PHE A 160 18.99 -5.44 0.57
CA PHE A 160 20.41 -5.70 0.88
C PHE A 160 20.70 -5.35 2.34
N SER A 161 21.76 -5.91 2.93
CA SER A 161 22.20 -5.59 4.29
C SER A 161 23.52 -4.84 4.25
N ALA A 162 23.58 -3.69 4.93
CA ALA A 162 24.79 -2.88 5.04
C ALA A 162 24.79 -2.07 6.35
N PHE A 163 25.99 -1.81 6.90
CA PHE A 163 26.18 -0.96 8.08
C PHE A 163 25.35 -1.38 9.32
N GLY A 164 25.03 -2.67 9.44
CA GLY A 164 24.27 -3.22 10.58
C GLY A 164 22.79 -2.84 10.55
N ALA A 165 22.23 -2.61 9.36
CA ALA A 165 20.82 -2.39 9.08
C ALA A 165 20.42 -3.17 7.83
N ASP A 166 19.13 -3.43 7.68
CA ASP A 166 18.53 -3.96 6.47
C ASP A 166 18.04 -2.81 5.61
N TRP A 167 18.36 -2.86 4.33
CA TRP A 167 18.08 -1.82 3.36
C TRP A 167 17.21 -2.34 2.24
N THR A 168 16.36 -1.47 1.73
CA THR A 168 15.64 -1.70 0.47
C THR A 168 15.85 -0.50 -0.44
N ALA A 169 16.32 -0.76 -1.67
CA ALA A 169 16.36 0.23 -2.74
C ALA A 169 15.20 -0.03 -3.69
N THR A 170 14.45 1.01 -4.04
CA THR A 170 13.28 0.91 -4.90
C THR A 170 13.35 1.92 -6.04
N ALA A 171 12.99 1.46 -7.25
CA ALA A 171 12.78 2.31 -8.41
C ALA A 171 11.39 2.05 -8.99
N GLY A 172 10.58 3.09 -9.05
CA GLY A 172 9.21 3.04 -9.52
C GLY A 172 8.93 4.01 -10.66
N PHE A 173 8.12 3.58 -11.61
CA PHE A 173 7.78 4.37 -12.77
C PHE A 173 6.36 4.13 -13.26
N VAL A 174 5.86 5.10 -13.97
CA VAL A 174 4.57 5.11 -14.66
C VAL A 174 4.85 4.96 -16.15
N ALA A 175 4.22 3.96 -16.80
CA ALA A 175 4.54 3.63 -18.21
C ALA A 175 3.87 4.55 -19.24
N SER A 176 2.78 5.20 -18.86
CA SER A 176 1.96 6.05 -19.73
C SER A 176 1.33 7.20 -18.92
N GLU A 177 0.51 8.02 -19.56
CA GLU A 177 -0.31 9.01 -18.86
C GLU A 177 -1.06 8.39 -17.68
N SER A 178 -0.98 9.03 -16.52
CA SER A 178 -1.65 8.58 -15.31
C SER A 178 -2.25 9.75 -14.54
N VAL A 179 -3.52 9.62 -14.19
CA VAL A 179 -4.22 10.60 -13.36
C VAL A 179 -3.75 10.50 -11.91
N GLU A 180 -3.58 9.28 -11.41
CA GLU A 180 -3.15 9.00 -10.04
C GLU A 180 -1.79 9.63 -9.71
N TYR A 181 -0.83 9.55 -10.64
CA TYR A 181 0.53 10.07 -10.47
C TYR A 181 0.75 11.44 -11.13
N ALA A 182 -0.31 12.07 -11.66
CA ALA A 182 -0.27 13.36 -12.35
C ALA A 182 0.81 13.42 -13.45
N THR A 183 0.90 12.38 -14.29
CA THR A 183 1.89 12.27 -15.37
C THR A 183 1.25 12.29 -16.74
N GLU A 184 1.91 12.90 -17.74
CA GLU A 184 1.45 12.96 -19.12
C GLU A 184 1.99 11.81 -19.99
N GLY A 185 2.90 10.98 -19.45
CA GLY A 185 3.54 9.88 -20.16
C GLY A 185 4.48 9.11 -19.26
N PHE A 186 5.45 8.39 -19.86
CA PHE A 186 6.46 7.69 -19.08
C PHE A 186 7.17 8.63 -18.11
N SER A 187 7.17 8.26 -16.83
CA SER A 187 7.78 9.07 -15.77
C SER A 187 8.32 8.18 -14.65
N VAL A 188 9.51 8.52 -14.17
CA VAL A 188 10.04 7.94 -12.92
C VAL A 188 9.47 8.76 -11.77
N THR A 189 8.66 8.14 -10.93
CA THR A 189 7.97 8.82 -9.83
C THR A 189 8.52 8.45 -8.45
N ASN A 190 9.30 7.37 -8.35
CA ASN A 190 9.83 6.90 -7.09
C ASN A 190 11.25 6.36 -7.24
N LEU A 191 12.20 7.02 -6.61
CA LEU A 191 13.54 6.49 -6.36
C LEU A 191 13.76 6.58 -4.86
N SER A 192 13.80 5.45 -4.17
CA SER A 192 13.91 5.45 -2.72
C SER A 192 14.94 4.46 -2.20
N VAL A 193 15.47 4.77 -1.04
CA VAL A 193 16.26 3.86 -0.22
C VAL A 193 15.80 3.99 1.22
N THR A 194 15.48 2.85 1.85
CA THR A 194 15.02 2.80 3.24
C THR A 194 15.89 1.83 4.02
N ALA A 195 16.37 2.26 5.18
CA ALA A 195 17.05 1.43 6.16
C ALA A 195 16.10 1.09 7.29
N THR A 196 16.09 -0.15 7.74
CA THR A 196 15.38 -0.63 8.92
C THR A 196 16.35 -1.28 9.89
N LYS A 197 16.16 -1.02 11.16
CA LYS A 197 16.99 -1.59 12.22
C LYS A 197 16.18 -1.83 13.48
N GLU A 198 16.39 -3.01 14.09
CA GLU A 198 15.88 -3.28 15.43
C GLU A 198 16.61 -2.44 16.47
N LEU A 199 15.88 -1.63 17.22
CA LEU A 199 16.38 -0.91 18.38
C LEU A 199 16.05 -1.72 19.64
N GLU A 200 17.06 -2.32 20.24
CA GLU A 200 16.91 -3.04 21.51
C GLU A 200 16.63 -2.03 22.64
N ILE A 201 15.42 -2.07 23.17
CA ILE A 201 15.01 -1.24 24.32
C ILE A 201 15.30 -1.98 25.63
N SER A 202 15.16 -3.30 25.62
CA SER A 202 15.48 -4.19 26.75
C SER A 202 15.74 -5.61 26.25
N ASP A 203 16.24 -6.51 27.13
CA ASP A 203 16.49 -7.94 26.81
C ASP A 203 15.25 -8.69 26.26
N ARG A 204 14.07 -8.10 26.33
CA ARG A 204 12.78 -8.72 25.94
C ARG A 204 11.95 -7.88 24.98
N PHE A 205 12.41 -6.71 24.64
CA PHE A 205 11.66 -5.80 23.79
C PHE A 205 12.60 -5.03 22.87
N SER A 206 12.41 -5.21 21.58
CA SER A 206 13.00 -4.38 20.53
C SER A 206 11.91 -3.67 19.73
N LEU A 207 12.28 -2.59 19.08
CA LEU A 207 11.41 -1.74 18.31
C LEU A 207 12.04 -1.52 16.93
N PRO A 208 11.41 -1.97 15.85
CA PRO A 208 11.88 -1.66 14.51
C PRO A 208 11.77 -0.16 14.24
N ILE A 209 12.88 0.46 13.88
CA ILE A 209 12.94 1.85 13.43
C ILE A 209 13.37 1.90 11.97
N SER A 210 12.84 2.85 11.23
CA SER A 210 13.20 3.05 9.83
C SER A 210 13.59 4.50 9.53
N ALA A 211 14.43 4.66 8.52
CA ALA A 211 14.76 5.94 7.92
C ALA A 211 14.88 5.76 6.41
N GLY A 212 14.16 6.58 5.64
CA GLY A 212 14.12 6.49 4.19
C GLY A 212 14.31 7.85 3.53
N LEU A 213 15.00 7.84 2.40
CA LEU A 213 15.05 8.94 1.44
C LEU A 213 14.27 8.52 0.20
N THR A 214 13.29 9.32 -0.19
CA THR A 214 12.52 9.15 -1.43
C THR A 214 12.67 10.39 -2.28
N VAL A 215 12.94 10.19 -3.57
CA VAL A 215 12.99 11.26 -4.58
C VAL A 215 11.95 10.94 -5.65
N ASN A 216 11.13 11.92 -5.98
CA ASN A 216 10.23 11.85 -7.13
C ASN A 216 10.76 12.81 -8.21
N PRO A 217 11.45 12.28 -9.25
CA PRO A 217 12.02 13.12 -10.32
C PRO A 217 10.96 13.85 -11.14
N CYS A 218 9.74 13.28 -11.25
CA CYS A 218 8.65 13.89 -12.01
C CYS A 218 8.11 15.15 -11.35
N SER A 219 7.95 15.15 -10.03
CA SER A 219 7.50 16.33 -9.26
C SER A 219 8.64 17.18 -8.72
N GLU A 220 9.91 16.78 -8.96
CA GLU A 220 11.13 17.44 -8.45
C GLU A 220 11.21 17.50 -6.91
N MET A 221 10.56 16.54 -6.24
CA MET A 221 10.47 16.51 -4.77
C MET A 221 11.40 15.46 -4.18
N ALA A 222 11.88 15.72 -2.97
CA ALA A 222 12.62 14.77 -2.15
C ALA A 222 12.09 14.77 -0.71
N TYR A 223 11.97 13.58 -0.13
CA TYR A 223 11.39 13.38 1.20
C TYR A 223 12.33 12.54 2.06
N LEU A 224 12.51 12.97 3.29
CA LEU A 224 13.16 12.18 4.33
C LEU A 224 12.09 11.73 5.32
N VAL A 225 11.94 10.42 5.45
CA VAL A 225 10.88 9.82 6.26
C VAL A 225 11.51 8.96 7.37
N PHE A 226 10.97 9.08 8.57
CA PHE A 226 11.31 8.24 9.71
C PHE A 226 10.09 7.46 10.12
N GLY A 227 10.28 6.22 10.57
CA GLY A 227 9.20 5.35 11.02
C GLY A 227 9.58 4.54 12.26
N ILE A 228 8.54 4.14 12.98
CA ILE A 228 8.59 3.20 14.11
C ILE A 228 7.47 2.20 13.90
N SER A 229 7.79 0.90 14.01
CA SER A 229 6.81 -0.19 13.86
C SER A 229 6.56 -0.92 15.19
N PHE A 230 5.32 -1.40 15.38
CA PHE A 230 4.86 -2.07 16.60
C PHE A 230 4.25 -3.43 16.28
#